data_2e9fa5ba966f6609fa0a5ae3e3c83910
#
_entry.id   2e9fa5ba966f6609fa0a5ae3e3c83910
#
_cell.length_a   1.000
_cell.length_b   1.000
_cell.length_c   1.000
_cell.angle_alpha   90.00
_cell.angle_beta   90.00
_cell.angle_gamma   90.00
#
_symmetry.space_group_name_H-M   'P 1'
#
loop_
_entity.id
_entity.type
_entity.pdbx_description
1 polymer ?
#
loop_
_entity_poly.entity_id
_entity_poly.type
_entity_poly.pdbx_seq_one_letter_code
_entity_poly.pdbx_strand_id
1 'polypeptide(L)'
;MIIAVDFDGTIVEHKYPAIGRELPFAIETLRKLQSDRHKLILWTVREGGLLEEALSFCRERGLEFYAVNRDYPEEERDRNNHFSRKLKADVFIDDRNLGGLPDWGTIYEMVTKRLSYEDLTRKYESEYEPEKPKVSCPAFSVKSVSSVFKEIKTITK
;
A
#
# COMPACT_ATOMS: atom_id res chain seq x y z
N MET A 1 -3.40 14.25 -6.85
CA MET A 1 -3.86 13.43 -5.71
C MET A 1 -2.89 13.60 -4.56
N ILE A 2 -3.34 13.34 -3.35
CA ILE A 2 -2.50 13.23 -2.14
C ILE A 2 -2.30 11.74 -1.86
N ILE A 3 -1.05 11.31 -1.76
CA ILE A 3 -0.68 9.91 -1.59
C ILE A 3 0.11 9.78 -0.28
N ALA A 4 -0.41 9.00 0.66
CA ALA A 4 0.31 8.63 1.87
C ALA A 4 1.13 7.37 1.59
N VAL A 5 2.43 7.40 1.94
CA VAL A 5 3.38 6.33 1.66
C VAL A 5 4.07 5.94 2.96
N ASP A 6 4.04 4.66 3.31
CA ASP A 6 4.85 4.12 4.41
C ASP A 6 6.33 3.97 3.99
N PHE A 7 7.20 3.77 4.95
CA PHE A 7 8.64 3.65 4.74
C PHE A 7 9.15 2.21 4.85
N ASP A 8 8.92 1.56 6.00
CA ASP A 8 9.50 0.25 6.33
C ASP A 8 8.67 -0.91 5.78
N GLY A 9 9.18 -1.62 4.80
CA GLY A 9 8.47 -2.66 4.05
C GLY A 9 7.84 -2.13 2.77
N THR A 10 7.86 -0.79 2.57
CA THR A 10 7.23 -0.12 1.44
C THR A 10 8.24 0.56 0.52
N ILE A 11 9.07 1.48 1.03
CA ILE A 11 10.18 2.10 0.26
C ILE A 11 11.45 1.26 0.40
N VAL A 12 11.68 0.71 1.59
CA VAL A 12 12.82 -0.13 1.92
C VAL A 12 12.36 -1.47 2.50
N GLU A 13 13.23 -2.49 2.45
CA GLU A 13 12.98 -3.75 3.17
C GLU A 13 12.72 -3.47 4.66
N HIS A 14 11.80 -4.21 5.26
CA HIS A 14 11.49 -4.05 6.69
C HIS A 14 12.65 -4.55 7.57
N LYS A 15 13.43 -3.62 8.13
CA LYS A 15 14.56 -3.88 9.05
C LYS A 15 14.58 -2.96 10.27
N TYR A 16 13.41 -2.40 10.62
CA TYR A 16 13.29 -1.48 11.75
C TYR A 16 14.03 -1.99 13.01
N PRO A 17 14.79 -1.13 13.76
CA PRO A 17 14.96 0.31 13.58
C PRO A 17 15.95 0.71 12.47
N ALA A 18 16.80 -0.20 11.98
CA ALA A 18 17.72 0.07 10.90
C ALA A 18 16.98 0.33 9.58
N ILE A 19 17.62 1.03 8.65
CA ILE A 19 17.09 1.19 7.29
C ILE A 19 17.47 -0.05 6.47
N GLY A 20 16.47 -0.71 5.88
CA GLY A 20 16.65 -1.83 4.95
C GLY A 20 17.17 -1.39 3.58
N ARG A 21 17.37 -2.36 2.69
CA ARG A 21 17.69 -2.06 1.29
C ARG A 21 16.48 -1.41 0.62
N GLU A 22 16.74 -0.49 -0.29
CA GLU A 22 15.71 0.08 -1.15
C GLU A 22 14.99 -1.00 -1.95
N LEU A 23 13.65 -0.94 -1.98
CA LEU A 23 12.87 -1.82 -2.83
C LEU A 23 13.00 -1.39 -4.30
N PRO A 24 13.11 -2.35 -5.24
CA PRO A 24 13.29 -2.03 -6.66
C PRO A 24 12.21 -1.08 -7.17
N PHE A 25 12.64 0.01 -7.79
CA PHE A 25 11.80 1.05 -8.40
C PHE A 25 10.95 1.90 -7.44
N ALA A 26 11.11 1.75 -6.12
CA ALA A 26 10.32 2.51 -5.13
C ALA A 26 10.56 4.02 -5.26
N ILE A 27 11.81 4.44 -5.15
CA ILE A 27 12.19 5.86 -5.21
C ILE A 27 11.90 6.46 -6.60
N GLU A 28 12.24 5.76 -7.67
CA GLU A 28 12.02 6.23 -9.04
C GLU A 28 10.53 6.45 -9.30
N THR A 29 9.68 5.52 -8.88
CA THR A 29 8.23 5.63 -9.05
C THR A 29 7.67 6.80 -8.25
N LEU A 30 8.08 6.95 -6.98
CA LEU A 30 7.63 8.06 -6.14
C LEU A 30 8.06 9.42 -6.73
N ARG A 31 9.30 9.55 -7.19
CA ARG A 31 9.77 10.76 -7.89
C ARG A 31 8.99 11.03 -9.18
N LYS A 32 8.64 9.98 -9.93
CA LYS A 32 7.81 10.11 -11.13
C LYS A 32 6.41 10.60 -10.77
N LEU A 33 5.78 10.05 -9.74
CA LEU A 33 4.50 10.53 -9.24
C LEU A 33 4.54 12.01 -8.79
N GLN A 34 5.65 12.45 -8.17
CA GLN A 34 5.85 13.87 -7.85
C GLN A 34 5.94 14.73 -9.11
N SER A 35 6.68 14.28 -10.13
CA SER A 35 6.76 15.00 -11.39
C SER A 35 5.41 15.09 -12.12
N ASP A 36 4.54 14.12 -11.89
CA ASP A 36 3.15 14.09 -12.37
C ASP A 36 2.19 14.92 -11.47
N ARG A 37 2.76 15.77 -10.59
CA ARG A 37 2.06 16.70 -9.69
C ARG A 37 1.21 16.03 -8.60
N HIS A 38 1.55 14.84 -8.18
CA HIS A 38 1.00 14.24 -6.97
C HIS A 38 1.75 14.78 -5.73
N LYS A 39 1.03 14.96 -4.61
CA LYS A 39 1.63 15.31 -3.32
C LYS A 39 1.86 14.01 -2.55
N LEU A 40 3.10 13.78 -2.12
CA LEU A 40 3.47 12.62 -1.32
C LEU A 40 3.57 13.01 0.15
N ILE A 41 2.92 12.28 1.03
CA ILE A 41 3.05 12.38 2.49
C ILE A 41 3.76 11.12 2.98
N LEU A 42 4.86 11.29 3.71
CA LEU A 42 5.45 10.16 4.44
C LEU A 42 4.56 9.84 5.64
N TRP A 43 4.05 8.61 5.71
CA TRP A 43 3.18 8.11 6.76
C TRP A 43 3.85 6.91 7.43
N THR A 44 4.58 7.14 8.52
CA THR A 44 5.44 6.14 9.14
C THR A 44 5.34 6.17 10.66
N VAL A 45 5.63 5.03 11.29
CA VAL A 45 5.77 4.90 12.74
C VAL A 45 7.11 5.41 13.26
N ARG A 46 8.06 5.75 12.37
CA ARG A 46 9.35 6.31 12.77
C ARG A 46 9.18 7.68 13.41
N GLU A 47 9.94 7.93 14.47
CA GLU A 47 9.94 9.19 15.22
C GLU A 47 11.37 9.63 15.55
N GLY A 48 11.54 10.92 15.91
CA GLY A 48 12.83 11.47 16.34
C GLY A 48 13.96 11.20 15.36
N GLY A 49 15.10 10.75 15.86
CA GLY A 49 16.28 10.48 15.02
C GLY A 49 16.04 9.44 13.93
N LEU A 50 15.24 8.41 14.19
CA LEU A 50 14.92 7.38 13.21
C LEU A 50 14.09 7.95 12.04
N LEU A 51 13.24 8.94 12.32
CA LEU A 51 12.50 9.64 11.27
C LEU A 51 13.43 10.52 10.42
N GLU A 52 14.35 11.24 11.05
CA GLU A 52 15.34 12.06 10.33
C GLU A 52 16.27 11.22 9.45
N GLU A 53 16.67 10.02 9.90
CA GLU A 53 17.43 9.07 9.09
C GLU A 53 16.64 8.64 7.84
N ALA A 54 15.35 8.30 7.99
CA ALA A 54 14.50 7.94 6.87
C ALA A 54 14.31 9.10 5.87
N LEU A 55 14.11 10.31 6.38
CA LEU A 55 14.00 11.50 5.54
C LEU A 55 15.31 11.82 4.81
N SER A 56 16.46 11.68 5.48
CA SER A 56 17.77 11.86 4.87
C SER A 56 18.03 10.83 3.78
N PHE A 57 17.69 9.56 4.04
CA PHE A 57 17.76 8.49 3.05
C PHE A 57 16.99 8.83 1.77
N CYS A 58 15.77 9.36 1.90
CA CYS A 58 14.94 9.77 0.77
C CYS A 58 15.51 11.01 0.06
N ARG A 59 15.91 12.04 0.82
CA ARG A 59 16.50 13.28 0.26
C ARG A 59 17.76 13.03 -0.54
N GLU A 60 18.65 12.16 -0.06
CA GLU A 60 19.88 11.76 -0.78
C GLU A 60 19.59 11.13 -2.15
N ARG A 61 18.37 10.58 -2.31
CA ARG A 61 17.88 9.97 -3.55
C ARG A 61 16.97 10.89 -4.36
N GLY A 62 16.89 12.17 -3.96
CA GLY A 62 16.10 13.19 -4.64
C GLY A 62 14.59 13.04 -4.45
N LEU A 63 14.16 12.39 -3.36
CA LEU A 63 12.76 12.27 -2.97
C LEU A 63 12.49 13.13 -1.73
N GLU A 64 11.65 14.16 -1.88
CA GLU A 64 11.22 15.03 -0.80
C GLU A 64 9.70 14.92 -0.61
N PHE A 65 9.24 14.81 0.63
CA PHE A 65 7.81 14.70 0.92
C PHE A 65 7.18 16.08 1.13
N TYR A 66 5.93 16.22 0.68
CA TYR A 66 5.12 17.40 0.91
C TYR A 66 4.84 17.62 2.40
N ALA A 67 4.57 16.55 3.14
CA ALA A 67 4.38 16.55 4.59
C ALA A 67 4.81 15.20 5.18
N VAL A 68 4.99 15.16 6.50
CA VAL A 68 5.41 13.95 7.24
C VAL A 68 4.46 13.74 8.40
N ASN A 69 3.75 12.61 8.43
CA ASN A 69 2.78 12.24 9.47
C ASN A 69 1.71 13.33 9.74
N ARG A 70 1.38 14.14 8.73
CA ARG A 70 0.40 15.23 8.80
C ARG A 70 -0.20 15.52 7.43
N ASP A 71 -1.35 16.20 7.38
CA ASP A 71 -2.06 16.47 6.12
C ASP A 71 -1.39 17.56 5.26
N TYR A 72 -0.72 18.53 5.89
CA TYR A 72 0.01 19.61 5.23
C TYR A 72 1.15 20.12 6.11
N PRO A 73 2.18 20.79 5.55
CA PRO A 73 3.42 21.14 6.28
C PRO A 73 3.19 21.97 7.55
N GLU A 74 2.25 22.90 7.51
CA GLU A 74 1.95 23.86 8.58
C GLU A 74 0.96 23.31 9.62
N GLU A 75 0.55 22.05 9.50
CA GLU A 75 -0.36 21.44 10.46
C GLU A 75 0.31 21.25 11.82
N GLU A 76 -0.18 21.97 12.83
CA GLU A 76 0.28 21.86 14.22
C GLU A 76 -0.51 20.78 14.96
N ARG A 77 0.20 19.76 15.48
CA ARG A 77 -0.39 18.67 16.26
C ARG A 77 -1.13 19.17 17.52
N ASP A 78 -0.63 20.23 18.13
CA ASP A 78 -1.10 20.69 19.45
C ASP A 78 -2.44 21.40 19.43
N ARG A 79 -2.87 21.95 18.29
CA ARG A 79 -4.13 22.71 18.21
C ARG A 79 -5.39 21.85 18.29
N ASN A 80 -5.32 20.58 17.93
CA ASN A 80 -6.51 19.73 17.83
C ASN A 80 -6.51 18.54 18.80
N ASN A 81 -5.49 18.37 19.63
CA ASN A 81 -5.35 17.27 20.61
C ASN A 81 -5.58 15.86 20.02
N HIS A 82 -5.29 15.65 18.72
CA HIS A 82 -5.50 14.41 18.02
C HIS A 82 -4.16 13.75 17.65
N PHE A 83 -3.80 12.77 18.44
CA PHE A 83 -2.65 11.90 18.20
C PHE A 83 -2.98 10.84 17.22
N SER A 84 -2.87 10.37 16.32
CA SER A 84 -3.21 9.26 15.43
C SER A 84 -4.60 9.34 14.80
N ARG A 85 -4.78 10.25 13.91
CA ARG A 85 -5.91 10.22 12.99
C ARG A 85 -5.48 9.72 11.61
N LYS A 86 -6.40 9.14 10.89
CA LYS A 86 -6.17 8.80 9.49
C LYS A 86 -5.94 10.07 8.68
N LEU A 87 -4.86 10.12 7.88
CA LEU A 87 -4.58 11.23 6.97
C LEU A 87 -5.66 11.39 5.92
N LYS A 88 -5.87 12.61 5.46
CA LYS A 88 -6.75 12.95 4.32
C LYS A 88 -6.02 12.69 2.99
N ALA A 89 -5.60 11.46 2.77
CA ALA A 89 -4.97 11.02 1.54
C ALA A 89 -5.99 10.35 0.61
N ASP A 90 -5.80 10.50 -0.69
CA ASP A 90 -6.62 9.82 -1.70
C ASP A 90 -6.23 8.34 -1.82
N VAL A 91 -4.94 8.03 -1.61
CA VAL A 91 -4.37 6.67 -1.71
C VAL A 91 -3.39 6.46 -0.57
N PHE A 92 -3.36 5.24 -0.04
CA PHE A 92 -2.36 4.76 0.92
C PHE A 92 -1.54 3.64 0.28
N ILE A 93 -0.21 3.81 0.21
CA ILE A 93 0.74 2.81 -0.26
C ILE A 93 1.48 2.30 0.97
N ASP A 94 1.22 1.04 1.35
CA ASP A 94 1.66 0.46 2.62
C ASP A 94 1.72 -1.07 2.48
N ASP A 95 2.81 -1.69 2.95
CA ASP A 95 3.00 -3.15 2.91
C ASP A 95 2.01 -3.91 3.81
N ARG A 96 1.40 -3.22 4.78
CA ARG A 96 0.43 -3.79 5.72
C ARG A 96 -1.02 -3.71 5.25
N ASN A 97 -1.26 -3.28 4.02
CA ASN A 97 -2.60 -3.34 3.44
C ASN A 97 -3.04 -4.80 3.22
N LEU A 98 -4.36 -5.06 3.34
CA LEU A 98 -4.92 -6.34 2.92
C LEU A 98 -4.62 -6.56 1.43
N GLY A 99 -3.99 -7.68 1.10
CA GLY A 99 -3.50 -7.96 -0.25
C GLY A 99 -2.02 -7.62 -0.45
N GLY A 100 -1.35 -7.00 0.54
CA GLY A 100 0.07 -6.65 0.50
C GLY A 100 0.38 -5.44 -0.35
N LEU A 101 1.66 -5.28 -0.70
CA LEU A 101 2.16 -4.22 -1.56
C LEU A 101 2.32 -4.74 -2.99
N PRO A 102 1.59 -4.21 -3.98
CA PRO A 102 1.85 -4.48 -5.39
C PRO A 102 3.26 -4.03 -5.78
N ASP A 103 3.79 -4.54 -6.90
CA ASP A 103 5.03 -4.00 -7.45
C ASP A 103 4.87 -2.51 -7.85
N TRP A 104 5.98 -1.78 -7.86
CA TRP A 104 5.95 -0.34 -8.05
C TRP A 104 5.50 0.10 -9.45
N GLY A 105 5.64 -0.75 -10.47
CA GLY A 105 5.07 -0.51 -11.81
C GLY A 105 3.55 -0.57 -11.78
N THR A 106 3.00 -1.58 -11.14
CA THR A 106 1.55 -1.73 -10.90
C THR A 106 1.00 -0.57 -10.08
N ILE A 107 1.69 -0.17 -9.00
CA ILE A 107 1.31 1.01 -8.19
C ILE A 107 1.24 2.27 -9.06
N TYR A 108 2.24 2.50 -9.91
CA TYR A 108 2.24 3.64 -10.83
C TYR A 108 1.05 3.62 -11.78
N GLU A 109 0.74 2.46 -12.37
CA GLU A 109 -0.42 2.29 -13.25
C GLU A 109 -1.73 2.57 -12.52
N MET A 110 -1.91 2.01 -11.32
CA MET A 110 -3.11 2.24 -10.50
C MET A 110 -3.32 3.72 -10.18
N VAL A 111 -2.28 4.41 -9.73
CA VAL A 111 -2.37 5.83 -9.37
C VAL A 111 -2.67 6.70 -10.58
N THR A 112 -1.95 6.50 -11.68
CA THR A 112 -2.08 7.34 -12.89
C THR A 112 -3.39 7.12 -13.63
N LYS A 113 -3.88 5.88 -13.68
CA LYS A 113 -5.15 5.51 -14.32
C LYS A 113 -6.34 5.50 -13.35
N ARG A 114 -6.11 5.77 -12.06
CA ARG A 114 -7.13 5.73 -10.99
C ARG A 114 -7.85 4.39 -10.92
N LEU A 115 -7.09 3.29 -11.04
CA LEU A 115 -7.62 1.94 -10.95
C LEU A 115 -7.76 1.51 -9.49
N SER A 116 -8.84 0.81 -9.20
CA SER A 116 -8.99 0.05 -7.95
C SER A 116 -8.28 -1.30 -8.06
N TYR A 117 -8.13 -1.99 -6.92
CA TYR A 117 -7.64 -3.37 -6.91
C TYR A 117 -8.56 -4.32 -7.70
N GLU A 118 -9.86 -4.08 -7.65
CA GLU A 118 -10.86 -4.85 -8.42
C GLU A 118 -10.69 -4.67 -9.94
N ASP A 119 -10.35 -3.45 -10.38
CA ASP A 119 -10.10 -3.18 -11.80
C ASP A 119 -8.89 -3.95 -12.32
N LEU A 120 -7.84 -4.02 -11.51
CA LEU A 120 -6.66 -4.85 -11.83
C LEU A 120 -7.01 -6.33 -11.89
N THR A 121 -7.72 -6.85 -10.90
CA THR A 121 -8.12 -8.26 -10.86
C THR A 121 -8.93 -8.63 -12.09
N ARG A 122 -9.92 -7.83 -12.45
CA ARG A 122 -10.71 -8.05 -13.69
C ARG A 122 -9.84 -8.02 -14.95
N LYS A 123 -8.85 -7.12 -15.02
CA LYS A 123 -7.93 -7.05 -16.16
C LYS A 123 -7.15 -8.36 -16.29
N TYR A 124 -6.56 -8.85 -15.20
CA TYR A 124 -5.82 -10.12 -15.22
C TYR A 124 -6.71 -11.32 -15.50
N GLU A 125 -7.94 -11.38 -14.98
CA GLU A 125 -8.91 -12.44 -15.27
C GLU A 125 -9.32 -12.44 -16.74
N SER A 126 -9.44 -11.27 -17.38
CA SER A 126 -9.78 -11.17 -18.81
C SER A 126 -8.61 -11.51 -19.74
N GLU A 127 -7.38 -11.29 -19.30
CA GLU A 127 -6.17 -11.61 -20.07
C GLU A 127 -5.72 -13.08 -19.87
N TYR A 128 -6.13 -13.70 -18.77
CA TYR A 128 -5.83 -15.08 -18.46
C TYR A 128 -7.07 -15.96 -18.65
N GLU A 129 -7.29 -16.48 -19.87
CA GLU A 129 -8.14 -17.66 -20.05
C GLU A 129 -7.34 -18.89 -19.53
N PRO A 130 -7.72 -19.50 -18.40
CA PRO A 130 -7.05 -20.72 -17.96
C PRO A 130 -7.32 -21.78 -19.03
N GLU A 131 -6.27 -22.35 -19.63
CA GLU A 131 -6.42 -23.58 -20.42
C GLU A 131 -7.20 -24.57 -19.55
N LYS A 132 -8.39 -24.93 -19.99
CA LYS A 132 -9.22 -25.92 -19.28
C LYS A 132 -8.36 -27.16 -19.07
N PRO A 133 -8.14 -27.62 -17.83
CA PRO A 133 -7.33 -28.80 -17.59
C PRO A 133 -7.92 -29.98 -18.37
N LYS A 134 -7.13 -30.58 -19.26
CA LYS A 134 -7.49 -31.76 -20.03
C LYS A 134 -7.60 -33.03 -19.16
N VAL A 135 -7.64 -32.88 -17.84
CA VAL A 135 -7.76 -33.97 -16.88
C VAL A 135 -9.13 -33.93 -16.25
N SER A 136 -9.93 -34.98 -16.51
CA SER A 136 -11.16 -35.22 -15.78
C SER A 136 -10.83 -35.66 -14.36
N CYS A 137 -10.62 -34.70 -13.45
CA CYS A 137 -10.64 -35.03 -12.04
C CYS A 137 -12.10 -35.28 -11.61
N PRO A 138 -12.39 -36.32 -10.81
CA PRO A 138 -13.72 -36.48 -10.25
C PRO A 138 -14.08 -35.27 -9.45
N ALA A 139 -15.28 -34.72 -9.68
CA ALA A 139 -15.77 -33.49 -9.09
C ALA A 139 -15.70 -33.57 -7.55
N PHE A 140 -14.71 -32.92 -6.95
CA PHE A 140 -14.80 -32.56 -5.53
C PHE A 140 -15.85 -31.46 -5.42
N SER A 141 -17.01 -31.82 -4.86
CA SER A 141 -18.06 -30.85 -4.52
C SER A 141 -17.52 -29.90 -3.45
N VAL A 142 -17.09 -28.72 -3.85
CA VAL A 142 -16.80 -27.64 -2.91
C VAL A 142 -18.15 -27.16 -2.37
N LYS A 143 -18.44 -27.46 -1.10
CA LYS A 143 -19.61 -26.91 -0.41
C LYS A 143 -19.53 -25.38 -0.52
N SER A 144 -20.58 -24.76 -0.99
CA SER A 144 -20.64 -23.30 -1.10
C SER A 144 -20.40 -22.63 0.25
N VAL A 145 -19.81 -21.44 0.25
CA VAL A 145 -19.50 -20.67 1.47
C VAL A 145 -20.74 -20.52 2.37
N SER A 146 -21.95 -20.48 1.79
CA SER A 146 -23.23 -20.45 2.49
C SER A 146 -23.51 -21.70 3.34
N SER A 147 -22.96 -22.88 2.98
CA SER A 147 -23.14 -24.11 3.78
C SER A 147 -22.21 -24.13 5.01
N VAL A 148 -21.02 -23.54 4.91
CA VAL A 148 -20.07 -23.41 6.02
C VAL A 148 -20.63 -22.50 7.13
N PHE A 149 -21.28 -21.39 6.78
CA PHE A 149 -21.92 -20.50 7.73
C PHE A 149 -23.13 -21.11 8.44
N LYS A 150 -23.81 -22.10 7.87
CA LYS A 150 -24.89 -22.84 8.54
C LYS A 150 -24.37 -23.78 9.61
N GLU A 151 -23.25 -24.46 9.37
CA GLU A 151 -22.64 -25.37 10.36
C GLU A 151 -22.12 -24.63 11.60
N ILE A 152 -21.55 -23.42 11.44
CA ILE A 152 -21.06 -22.61 12.57
C ILE A 152 -22.21 -22.18 13.52
N LYS A 153 -23.41 -21.90 13.01
CA LYS A 153 -24.56 -21.51 13.82
C LYS A 153 -25.15 -22.65 14.66
N THR A 154 -24.81 -23.90 14.36
CA THR A 154 -25.36 -25.08 15.09
C THR A 154 -24.46 -25.47 16.27
N ILE A 155 -23.23 -25.00 16.34
CA ILE A 155 -22.24 -25.32 17.40
C ILE A 155 -22.34 -24.32 18.60
N THR A 156 -23.06 -23.20 18.44
CA THR A 156 -23.18 -22.12 19.45
C THR A 156 -24.54 -22.10 20.15
N LYS A 157 -25.18 -23.25 20.29
CA LYS A 157 -26.38 -23.42 21.19
C LYS A 157 -26.09 -24.40 22.29
#